data_7ded6b959e300cd642cdd3f5715f6a52
#
_entry.id   7ded6b959e300cd642cdd3f5715f6a52
#
_cell.length_a   1.000
_cell.length_b   1.000
_cell.length_c   1.000
_cell.angle_alpha   90.00
_cell.angle_beta   90.00
_cell.angle_gamma   90.00
#
_symmetry.space_group_name_H-M   'P 1'
#
loop_
_entity.id
_entity.type
_entity.pdbx_description
1 polymer ?
#
loop_
_entity_poly.entity_id
_entity_poly.type
_entity_poly.pdbx_seq_one_letter_code
_entity_poly.pdbx_strand_id
1 'polypeptide(L)'
;MKYDLYLRGYVGGADFDADLVSRVLAKQKDQPVTVLIDSLGGSLATALSIAAAFREHGNVTAHFVGMNASAATIASMGAQHITMDSSAMYLVHKCSAEFFQWASLNADQLQAQIDQLAQMK
;
A
#
# COMPACT_ATOMS: atom_id res chain seq x y z
N MET A 1 0.05 17.38 10.91
CA MET A 1 0.53 16.06 11.39
C MET A 1 1.80 15.68 10.65
N LYS A 2 2.70 15.09 11.34
CA LYS A 2 3.98 14.68 10.77
C LYS A 2 4.02 13.17 10.58
N TYR A 3 4.45 12.73 9.40
CA TYR A 3 4.55 11.31 9.08
C TYR A 3 6.01 10.88 9.03
N ASP A 4 6.24 9.62 9.32
CA ASP A 4 7.58 9.03 9.22
C ASP A 4 7.96 8.77 7.78
N LEU A 5 6.97 8.55 6.93
CA LEU A 5 7.17 8.19 5.54
C LEU A 5 6.06 8.79 4.69
N TYR A 6 6.45 9.37 3.56
CA TYR A 6 5.50 9.94 2.60
C TYR A 6 5.63 9.17 1.30
N LEU A 7 4.56 8.48 0.90
CA LEU A 7 4.52 7.70 -0.33
C LEU A 7 3.56 8.36 -1.31
N ARG A 8 4.12 9.01 -2.30
CA ARG A 8 3.37 9.77 -3.29
C ARG A 8 3.80 9.40 -4.70
N GLY A 9 2.86 9.57 -5.63
CA GLY A 9 3.14 9.39 -7.05
C GLY A 9 3.08 7.94 -7.47
N TYR A 10 3.87 7.57 -8.44
CA TYR A 10 3.87 6.25 -9.04
C TYR A 10 4.46 5.21 -8.10
N VAL A 11 3.71 4.15 -7.82
CA VAL A 11 4.21 3.02 -7.02
C VAL A 11 5.37 2.37 -7.77
N GLY A 12 6.56 2.45 -7.21
CA GLY A 12 7.80 2.04 -7.87
C GLY A 12 8.66 3.23 -8.29
N GLY A 13 8.12 4.45 -8.24
CA GLY A 13 8.90 5.64 -8.48
C GLY A 13 9.77 6.04 -7.28
N ALA A 14 10.50 7.14 -7.42
CA ALA A 14 11.45 7.58 -6.40
C ALA A 14 10.78 7.88 -5.06
N ASP A 15 9.55 8.39 -5.09
CA ASP A 15 8.81 8.78 -3.89
C ASP A 15 7.86 7.68 -3.42
N PHE A 16 7.96 6.50 -3.98
CA PHE A 16 7.14 5.35 -3.58
C PHE A 16 7.94 4.08 -3.85
N ASP A 17 9.05 3.96 -3.18
CA ASP A 17 10.07 2.95 -3.45
C ASP A 17 10.17 1.95 -2.32
N ALA A 18 10.28 0.67 -2.66
CA ALA A 18 10.32 -0.40 -1.66
C ALA A 18 11.57 -0.34 -0.78
N ASP A 19 12.72 0.03 -1.35
CA ASP A 19 13.95 0.15 -0.55
C ASP A 19 13.86 1.29 0.45
N LEU A 20 13.29 2.42 0.03
CA LEU A 20 13.05 3.54 0.92
C LEU A 20 12.17 3.11 2.10
N VAL A 21 11.09 2.41 1.81
CA VAL A 21 10.19 1.90 2.84
C VAL A 21 10.94 1.00 3.81
N SER A 22 11.70 0.05 3.28
CA SER A 22 12.43 -0.90 4.12
C SER A 22 13.44 -0.20 5.03
N ARG A 23 14.13 0.82 4.51
CA ARG A 23 15.11 1.55 5.31
C ARG A 23 14.45 2.33 6.45
N VAL A 24 13.33 2.96 6.17
CA VAL A 24 12.61 3.73 7.20
C VAL A 24 12.09 2.77 8.29
N LEU A 25 11.50 1.66 7.89
CA LEU A 25 10.99 0.68 8.84
C LEU A 25 12.09 0.09 9.71
N ALA A 26 13.25 -0.18 9.11
CA ALA A 26 14.39 -0.72 9.86
C ALA A 26 14.88 0.27 10.92
N LYS A 27 14.89 1.56 10.62
CA LYS A 27 15.29 2.60 11.58
C LYS A 27 14.30 2.75 12.72
N GLN A 28 13.07 2.33 12.52
CA GLN A 28 12.01 2.46 13.52
C GLN A 28 11.50 1.09 13.95
N LYS A 29 12.39 0.15 14.04
CA LYS A 29 12.07 -1.18 14.52
C LYS A 29 11.46 -1.09 15.91
N ASP A 30 10.35 -1.80 16.11
CA ASP A 30 9.60 -1.84 17.37
C ASP A 30 8.98 -0.48 17.76
N GLN A 31 8.93 0.47 16.84
CA GLN A 31 8.29 1.77 17.06
C GLN A 31 7.10 1.91 16.11
N PRO A 32 6.07 2.64 16.51
CA PRO A 32 4.97 2.92 15.59
C PRO A 32 5.45 3.78 14.41
N VAL A 33 5.02 3.41 13.22
CA VAL A 33 5.36 4.13 12.00
C VAL A 33 4.09 4.65 11.36
N THR A 34 4.07 5.93 11.01
CA THR A 34 2.96 6.55 10.30
C THR A 34 3.37 6.86 8.87
N VAL A 35 2.53 6.45 7.93
CA VAL A 35 2.81 6.57 6.49
C VAL A 35 1.68 7.34 5.84
N LEU A 36 2.02 8.39 5.09
CA LEU A 36 1.05 9.09 4.26
C LEU A 36 1.08 8.50 2.86
N ILE A 37 -0.09 8.23 2.30
CA ILE A 37 -0.21 7.67 0.95
C ILE A 37 -1.10 8.55 0.09
N ASP A 38 -0.59 8.90 -1.10
CA ASP A 38 -1.32 9.66 -2.10
C ASP A 38 -0.82 9.22 -3.47
N SER A 39 -1.55 8.30 -4.12
CA SER A 39 -1.08 7.66 -5.34
C SER A 39 -2.21 7.15 -6.20
N LEU A 40 -2.04 7.24 -7.50
CA LEU A 40 -2.94 6.65 -8.49
C LEU A 40 -2.57 5.21 -8.84
N GLY A 41 -1.49 4.68 -8.29
CA GLY A 41 -1.07 3.32 -8.54
C GLY A 41 0.29 3.21 -9.21
N GLY A 42 0.57 2.06 -9.78
CA GLY A 42 1.83 1.79 -10.45
C GLY A 42 2.20 0.32 -10.44
N SER A 43 3.42 0.01 -10.06
CA SER A 43 3.96 -1.35 -10.08
C SER A 43 3.33 -2.24 -9.03
N LEU A 44 2.72 -3.32 -9.45
CA LEU A 44 2.18 -4.32 -8.54
C LEU A 44 3.28 -5.01 -7.74
N ALA A 45 4.40 -5.32 -8.38
CA ALA A 45 5.51 -5.99 -7.69
C ALA A 45 6.03 -5.13 -6.53
N THR A 46 6.21 -3.83 -6.75
CA THR A 46 6.63 -2.92 -5.70
C THR A 46 5.58 -2.85 -4.59
N ALA A 47 4.30 -2.78 -4.96
CA ALA A 47 3.21 -2.74 -3.99
C ALA A 47 3.21 -3.96 -3.08
N LEU A 48 3.39 -5.14 -3.63
CA LEU A 48 3.44 -6.38 -2.86
C LEU A 48 4.64 -6.40 -1.91
N SER A 49 5.79 -5.92 -2.36
CA SER A 49 6.98 -5.81 -1.51
C SER A 49 6.75 -4.86 -0.34
N ILE A 50 6.13 -3.73 -0.60
CA ILE A 50 5.83 -2.75 0.44
C ILE A 50 4.82 -3.31 1.43
N ALA A 51 3.77 -3.96 0.94
CA ALA A 51 2.78 -4.59 1.81
C ALA A 51 3.42 -5.63 2.73
N ALA A 52 4.33 -6.43 2.20
CA ALA A 52 5.06 -7.43 2.99
C ALA A 52 5.94 -6.75 4.05
N ALA A 53 6.61 -5.66 3.70
CA ALA A 53 7.44 -4.93 4.66
C ALA A 53 6.60 -4.34 5.80
N PHE A 54 5.45 -3.76 5.48
CA PHE A 54 4.54 -3.24 6.51
C PHE A 54 4.06 -4.35 7.43
N ARG A 55 3.69 -5.48 6.85
CA ARG A 55 3.20 -6.63 7.62
C ARG A 55 4.26 -7.16 8.56
N GLU A 56 5.49 -7.26 8.07
CA GLU A 56 6.61 -7.73 8.87
C GLU A 56 6.93 -6.78 10.01
N HIS A 57 6.87 -5.47 9.76
CA HIS A 57 7.11 -4.47 10.81
C HIS A 57 6.09 -4.62 11.94
N GLY A 58 4.82 -4.74 11.61
CA GLY A 58 3.77 -5.05 12.57
C GLY A 58 3.13 -3.87 13.29
N ASN A 59 3.56 -2.64 13.04
CA ASN A 59 2.99 -1.46 13.70
C ASN A 59 3.01 -0.24 12.78
N VAL A 60 2.38 -0.40 11.62
CA VAL A 60 2.29 0.64 10.61
C VAL A 60 0.86 1.15 10.52
N THR A 61 0.70 2.46 10.55
CA THR A 61 -0.55 3.14 10.25
C THR A 61 -0.40 3.84 8.90
N ALA A 62 -1.22 3.47 7.94
CA ALA A 62 -1.27 4.13 6.64
C ALA A 62 -2.44 5.12 6.63
N HIS A 63 -2.14 6.36 6.34
CA HIS A 63 -3.15 7.42 6.25
C HIS A 63 -3.24 7.92 4.83
N PHE A 64 -4.44 7.90 4.27
CA PHE A 64 -4.66 8.30 2.90
C PHE A 64 -5.09 9.76 2.83
N VAL A 65 -4.39 10.52 1.99
CA VAL A 65 -4.83 11.85 1.58
C VAL A 65 -4.90 11.85 0.06
N GLY A 66 -5.79 12.65 -0.49
CA GLY A 66 -5.94 12.71 -1.94
C GLY A 66 -6.50 11.42 -2.52
N MET A 67 -5.65 10.61 -3.11
CA MET A 67 -6.04 9.40 -3.81
C MET A 67 -5.29 8.18 -3.30
N ASN A 68 -5.98 7.07 -3.16
CA ASN A 68 -5.33 5.78 -2.96
C ASN A 68 -5.98 4.78 -3.90
N ALA A 69 -5.30 4.46 -4.98
CA ALA A 69 -5.88 3.68 -6.07
C ALA A 69 -4.94 2.60 -6.58
N SER A 70 -5.51 1.54 -7.15
CA SER A 70 -4.80 0.49 -7.88
C SER A 70 -3.70 -0.15 -7.00
N ALA A 71 -2.46 -0.19 -7.47
CA ALA A 71 -1.35 -0.80 -6.74
C ALA A 71 -1.12 -0.15 -5.37
N ALA A 72 -1.43 1.15 -5.21
CA ALA A 72 -1.29 1.80 -3.92
C ALA A 72 -2.22 1.20 -2.87
N THR A 73 -3.40 0.73 -3.26
CA THR A 73 -4.32 0.06 -2.33
C THR A 73 -3.72 -1.25 -1.84
N ILE A 74 -3.02 -1.97 -2.72
CA ILE A 74 -2.36 -3.22 -2.37
C ILE A 74 -1.22 -2.97 -1.38
N ALA A 75 -0.40 -1.95 -1.64
CA ALA A 75 0.69 -1.59 -0.74
C ALA A 75 0.16 -1.30 0.67
N SER A 76 -0.92 -0.54 0.76
CA SER A 76 -1.50 -0.14 2.05
C SER A 76 -2.10 -1.30 2.83
N MET A 77 -2.49 -2.38 2.16
CA MET A 77 -3.12 -3.54 2.83
C MET A 77 -2.20 -4.26 3.79
N GLY A 78 -0.89 -4.02 3.73
CA GLY A 78 0.04 -4.59 4.69
C GLY A 78 0.06 -3.84 6.03
N ALA A 79 -0.48 -2.64 6.10
CA ALA A 79 -0.50 -1.84 7.32
C ALA A 79 -1.47 -2.43 8.33
N GLN A 80 -1.16 -2.30 9.61
CA GLN A 80 -2.01 -2.80 10.69
C GLN A 80 -3.19 -1.89 10.95
N HIS A 81 -3.04 -0.60 10.68
CA HIS A 81 -4.10 0.40 10.83
C HIS A 81 -4.17 1.24 9.56
N ILE A 82 -5.39 1.52 9.14
CA ILE A 82 -5.64 2.33 7.95
C ILE A 82 -6.61 3.43 8.32
N THR A 83 -6.25 4.68 8.01
CA THR A 83 -7.10 5.84 8.20
C THR A 83 -7.19 6.63 6.91
N MET A 84 -8.24 7.43 6.77
CA MET A 84 -8.46 8.25 5.59
C MET A 84 -8.83 9.67 5.98
N ASP A 85 -8.27 10.64 5.26
CA ASP A 85 -8.78 11.99 5.31
C ASP A 85 -10.22 11.98 4.77
N SER A 86 -11.10 12.80 5.33
CA SER A 86 -12.51 12.85 4.91
C SER A 86 -12.68 13.20 3.43
N SER A 87 -11.72 13.91 2.84
CA SER A 87 -11.76 14.27 1.42
C SER A 87 -10.99 13.31 0.53
N ALA A 88 -10.34 12.28 1.10
CA ALA A 88 -9.58 11.33 0.33
C ALA A 88 -10.49 10.38 -0.44
N MET A 89 -9.99 9.89 -1.56
CA MET A 89 -10.69 8.92 -2.39
C MET A 89 -9.92 7.61 -2.40
N TYR A 90 -10.60 6.54 -2.00
CA TYR A 90 -10.07 5.18 -2.05
C TYR A 90 -10.71 4.49 -3.23
N LEU A 91 -9.91 4.23 -4.25
CA LEU A 91 -10.42 3.67 -5.50
C LEU A 91 -9.76 2.34 -5.79
N VAL A 92 -10.57 1.28 -5.77
CA VAL A 92 -10.14 -0.04 -6.20
C VAL A 92 -10.78 -0.28 -7.56
N HIS A 93 -9.97 -0.32 -8.59
CA HIS A 93 -10.47 -0.50 -9.93
C HIS A 93 -9.80 -1.70 -10.60
N LYS A 94 -10.32 -2.06 -11.75
CA LYS A 94 -9.77 -3.17 -12.51
C LYS A 94 -8.32 -2.90 -12.85
N CYS A 95 -7.47 -3.85 -12.50
CA CYS A 95 -6.08 -3.78 -12.85
C CYS A 95 -5.89 -4.05 -14.34
N SER A 96 -5.01 -3.31 -14.97
CA SER A 96 -4.73 -3.50 -16.39
C SER A 96 -3.87 -4.73 -16.68
N ALA A 97 -3.25 -5.32 -15.69
CA ALA A 97 -2.49 -6.53 -15.87
C ALA A 97 -3.42 -7.68 -16.24
N GLU A 98 -3.08 -8.41 -17.26
CA GLU A 98 -3.99 -9.40 -17.84
C GLU A 98 -4.34 -10.53 -16.91
N PHE A 99 -3.44 -10.88 -16.02
CA PHE A 99 -3.70 -11.95 -15.05
C PHE A 99 -4.50 -11.46 -13.85
N PHE A 100 -4.84 -10.17 -13.78
CA PHE A 100 -5.71 -9.63 -12.75
C PHE A 100 -6.97 -9.10 -13.40
N GLN A 101 -8.02 -9.83 -13.27
CA GLN A 101 -9.32 -9.42 -13.79
C GLN A 101 -10.14 -8.74 -12.71
N TRP A 102 -9.48 -7.89 -11.96
CA TRP A 102 -10.13 -7.23 -10.83
C TRP A 102 -11.04 -6.14 -11.33
N ALA A 103 -12.31 -6.30 -11.07
CA ALA A 103 -13.28 -5.22 -11.19
C ALA A 103 -13.15 -4.33 -9.96
N SER A 104 -14.18 -3.59 -9.61
CA SER A 104 -14.21 -2.89 -8.33
C SER A 104 -14.28 -3.91 -7.20
N LEU A 105 -13.42 -3.74 -6.20
CA LEU A 105 -13.34 -4.65 -5.06
C LEU A 105 -13.46 -3.86 -3.77
N ASN A 106 -14.10 -4.42 -2.78
CA ASN A 106 -13.99 -3.89 -1.42
C ASN A 106 -12.72 -4.44 -0.76
N ALA A 107 -12.42 -3.97 0.44
CA ALA A 107 -11.18 -4.35 1.13
C ALA A 107 -11.07 -5.86 1.33
N ASP A 108 -12.17 -6.52 1.67
CA ASP A 108 -12.14 -7.97 1.91
C ASP A 108 -11.91 -8.74 0.62
N GLN A 109 -12.53 -8.31 -0.46
CA GLN A 109 -12.34 -8.94 -1.76
C GLN A 109 -10.91 -8.76 -2.25
N LEU A 110 -10.34 -7.58 -2.05
CA LEU A 110 -8.96 -7.33 -2.41
C LEU A 110 -8.00 -8.19 -1.60
N GLN A 111 -8.25 -8.32 -0.30
CA GLN A 111 -7.44 -9.17 0.56
C GLN A 111 -7.51 -10.62 0.11
N ALA A 112 -8.69 -11.08 -0.26
CA ALA A 112 -8.87 -12.44 -0.77
C ALA A 112 -8.06 -12.67 -2.05
N GLN A 113 -8.00 -11.68 -2.95
CA GLN A 113 -7.21 -11.78 -4.16
C GLN A 113 -5.71 -11.84 -3.85
N ILE A 114 -5.26 -11.03 -2.90
CA ILE A 114 -3.86 -11.06 -2.48
C ILE A 114 -3.50 -12.42 -1.88
N ASP A 115 -4.36 -12.96 -1.04
CA ASP A 115 -4.15 -14.26 -0.41
C ASP A 115 -4.09 -15.36 -1.46
N GLN A 116 -4.97 -15.30 -2.46
CA GLN A 116 -4.97 -16.26 -3.56
C GLN A 116 -3.67 -16.20 -4.35
N LEU A 117 -3.18 -15.01 -4.66
CA LEU A 117 -1.90 -14.84 -5.36
C LEU A 117 -0.75 -15.41 -4.55
N ALA A 118 -0.76 -15.23 -3.24
CA ALA A 118 0.27 -15.77 -2.37
C ALA A 118 0.30 -17.30 -2.38
N GLN A 119 -0.82 -17.94 -2.67
CA GLN A 119 -0.92 -19.39 -2.75
C GLN A 119 -0.54 -19.96 -4.10
N MET A 120 -0.38 -19.13 -5.11
CA MET A 120 -0.10 -19.54 -6.48
C MET A 120 1.39 -19.64 -6.77
N LYS A 121 2.15 -20.12 -5.90
CA LYS A 121 3.61 -20.23 -6.09
C LYS A 121 4.01 -21.42 -6.95
#